data_504490835ad5a2760ede8b8646570ec7
#
_entry.id   504490835ad5a2760ede8b8646570ec7
#
_cell.length_a   1.000
_cell.length_b   1.000
_cell.length_c   1.000
_cell.angle_alpha   90.00
_cell.angle_beta   90.00
_cell.angle_gamma   90.00
#
_symmetry.space_group_name_H-M   'P 1'
#
loop_
_entity.id
_entity.type
_entity.pdbx_description
1 polymer ?
#
loop_
_entity_poly.entity_id
_entity_poly.type
_entity_poly.pdbx_seq_one_letter_code
_entity_poly.pdbx_strand_id
1 'polypeptide(L)'
;MSRFFNLIFRLSLLMYAINVNAVDLPWSHGDLKVTRDGRYFCHGDGTPFFWMGDTGWLLPERLDREEAVEYLSGASAAGFNVVQVQVINGVPAYNAYGHCSHPSGYDFSSVENEGNDGYWQHLDYIIDKAADEGIYIGMVCIWGGLVKGGKMNVDEAEAYGSFLANRYRDKPNIIWIMGGDIRGDVKSDVWEALAQSIRSVDNRHLMSFHPFGRTSSIAWFHNAPWLDFNMFQSGHRRYDQTRGDGDDKAQASQAEDNWRYVEAAREMQPAKPVIDAEPSYEEIPQGLHDPAEPWWKAPDVRRYAYWSVLSGAAGHTYGHSSVMQMKKDEPVGAYGAVKTWREGMRDEGYNQMRYLRRLMEMLPYHELVPDQSIVAGENGQRYERVVAARGDDWMLLYTYTNSPFTVNLDKINGVKKRVWWYDVTSGKFEPVGEYASSQATFRYAAAPEGLGNDRVLLVTDAAASYIK
;
A
#
# COMPACT_ATOMS: atom_id res chain seq x y z
N MET A 1 0.40 71.77 46.79
CA MET A 1 -0.86 71.04 46.55
C MET A 1 -0.77 70.47 45.17
N SER A 2 -0.37 69.23 45.04
CA SER A 2 -0.20 68.55 43.77
C SER A 2 -0.92 67.20 43.86
N ARG A 3 -1.92 66.99 43.02
CA ARG A 3 -2.65 65.71 42.91
C ARG A 3 -1.97 64.85 41.88
N PHE A 4 -1.39 63.73 42.32
CA PHE A 4 -0.93 62.67 41.45
C PHE A 4 -2.12 61.85 40.93
N PHE A 5 -2.29 61.78 39.61
CA PHE A 5 -3.17 60.83 38.95
C PHE A 5 -2.40 59.57 38.64
N ASN A 6 -2.81 58.45 39.27
CA ASN A 6 -2.34 57.14 38.94
C ASN A 6 -3.18 56.59 37.78
N LEU A 7 -2.56 56.44 36.61
CA LEU A 7 -3.14 55.79 35.43
C LEU A 7 -2.74 54.32 35.45
N ILE A 8 -3.65 53.43 35.86
CA ILE A 8 -3.46 51.99 35.83
C ILE A 8 -3.77 51.50 34.39
N PHE A 9 -2.73 51.18 33.63
CA PHE A 9 -2.84 50.47 32.34
C PHE A 9 -3.16 48.97 32.62
N ARG A 10 -4.40 48.55 32.38
CA ARG A 10 -4.76 47.16 32.32
C ARG A 10 -4.35 46.61 30.96
N LEU A 11 -3.26 45.85 30.89
CA LEU A 11 -2.88 45.05 29.75
C LEU A 11 -3.78 43.81 29.74
N SER A 12 -4.81 43.82 28.87
CA SER A 12 -5.58 42.59 28.58
C SER A 12 -4.77 41.72 27.62
N LEU A 13 -4.10 40.71 28.12
CA LEU A 13 -3.56 39.66 27.27
C LEU A 13 -4.75 38.87 26.71
N LEU A 14 -5.11 39.10 25.46
CA LEU A 14 -5.93 38.18 24.68
C LEU A 14 -5.05 36.99 24.34
N MET A 15 -5.18 35.89 25.11
CA MET A 15 -4.71 34.59 24.66
C MET A 15 -5.63 34.16 23.53
N TYR A 16 -5.19 34.32 22.30
CA TYR A 16 -5.72 33.54 21.20
C TYR A 16 -5.30 32.09 21.44
N ALA A 17 -6.22 31.28 21.93
CA ALA A 17 -6.10 29.86 21.86
C ALA A 17 -6.11 29.49 20.37
N ILE A 18 -4.95 29.25 19.79
CA ILE A 18 -4.84 28.56 18.52
C ILE A 18 -5.40 27.16 18.82
N ASN A 19 -6.64 26.91 18.45
CA ASN A 19 -7.15 25.57 18.30
C ASN A 19 -6.33 24.95 17.15
N VAL A 20 -5.19 24.36 17.47
CA VAL A 20 -4.59 23.35 16.66
C VAL A 20 -5.62 22.22 16.72
N ASN A 21 -6.40 22.07 15.68
CA ASN A 21 -7.20 20.86 15.50
C ASN A 21 -6.21 19.71 15.66
N ALA A 22 -6.36 18.94 16.72
CA ALA A 22 -5.56 17.71 16.88
C ALA A 22 -5.75 16.92 15.59
N VAL A 23 -4.65 16.56 14.94
CA VAL A 23 -4.69 15.68 13.78
C VAL A 23 -5.41 14.42 14.24
N ASP A 24 -6.52 14.09 13.59
CA ASP A 24 -7.29 12.90 13.92
C ASP A 24 -6.51 11.68 13.45
N LEU A 25 -5.79 11.05 14.37
CA LEU A 25 -4.92 9.92 14.06
C LEU A 25 -5.76 8.65 13.85
N PRO A 26 -5.39 7.75 12.95
CA PRO A 26 -6.19 6.58 12.60
C PRO A 26 -6.63 5.72 13.80
N TRP A 27 -5.78 5.57 14.80
CA TRP A 27 -6.08 4.78 16.02
C TRP A 27 -7.02 5.47 17.01
N SER A 28 -7.38 6.74 16.81
CA SER A 28 -8.50 7.36 17.54
C SER A 28 -9.84 6.70 17.19
N HIS A 29 -9.92 6.03 16.04
CA HIS A 29 -11.05 5.23 15.57
C HIS A 29 -10.98 3.76 16.03
N GLY A 30 -10.00 3.41 16.86
CA GLY A 30 -9.75 2.04 17.34
C GLY A 30 -8.89 1.20 16.41
N ASP A 31 -8.72 -0.07 16.75
CA ASP A 31 -7.84 -0.99 16.03
C ASP A 31 -8.29 -1.21 14.58
N LEU A 32 -7.34 -1.41 13.70
CA LEU A 32 -7.60 -1.79 12.30
C LEU A 32 -8.14 -3.22 12.24
N LYS A 33 -9.23 -3.42 11.51
CA LYS A 33 -9.95 -4.70 11.40
C LYS A 33 -10.37 -4.97 9.95
N VAL A 34 -10.70 -6.22 9.70
CA VAL A 34 -11.39 -6.62 8.47
C VAL A 34 -12.89 -6.29 8.61
N THR A 35 -13.50 -5.76 7.55
CA THR A 35 -14.95 -5.50 7.49
C THR A 35 -15.75 -6.79 7.66
N ARG A 36 -17.02 -6.67 8.08
CA ARG A 36 -17.88 -7.84 8.35
C ARG A 36 -18.07 -8.74 7.13
N ASP A 37 -18.07 -8.19 5.94
CA ASP A 37 -18.17 -8.93 4.68
C ASP A 37 -16.84 -9.58 4.24
N GLY A 38 -15.76 -9.29 4.96
CA GLY A 38 -14.42 -9.84 4.67
C GLY A 38 -13.73 -9.22 3.46
N ARG A 39 -14.18 -8.08 2.94
CA ARG A 39 -13.69 -7.55 1.65
C ARG A 39 -12.72 -6.39 1.78
N TYR A 40 -12.85 -5.60 2.85
CA TYR A 40 -12.11 -4.36 3.05
C TYR A 40 -11.60 -4.24 4.49
N PHE A 41 -10.99 -3.10 4.79
CA PHE A 41 -10.55 -2.76 6.14
C PHE A 41 -11.40 -1.64 6.73
N CYS A 42 -11.56 -1.65 8.04
CA CYS A 42 -12.17 -0.58 8.81
C CYS A 42 -11.50 -0.47 10.19
N HIS A 43 -11.68 0.64 10.85
CA HIS A 43 -11.33 0.81 12.26
C HIS A 43 -12.37 0.20 13.20
N GLY A 44 -12.05 0.20 14.49
CA GLY A 44 -12.90 -0.36 15.54
C GLY A 44 -14.30 0.24 15.61
N ASP A 45 -14.47 1.52 15.28
CA ASP A 45 -15.74 2.25 15.21
C ASP A 45 -16.48 2.08 13.87
N GLY A 46 -15.91 1.36 12.91
CA GLY A 46 -16.45 1.15 11.57
C GLY A 46 -15.99 2.16 10.51
N THR A 47 -15.18 3.14 10.87
CA THR A 47 -14.60 4.07 9.89
C THR A 47 -13.78 3.30 8.84
N PRO A 48 -14.08 3.46 7.53
CA PRO A 48 -13.36 2.73 6.48
C PRO A 48 -11.87 3.10 6.43
N PHE A 49 -11.02 2.13 6.13
CA PHE A 49 -9.59 2.31 5.94
C PHE A 49 -9.16 1.84 4.56
N PHE A 50 -8.76 2.77 3.69
CA PHE A 50 -8.20 2.46 2.38
C PHE A 50 -6.68 2.34 2.50
N TRP A 51 -6.15 1.14 2.28
CA TRP A 51 -4.70 0.91 2.30
C TRP A 51 -4.03 1.60 1.10
N MET A 52 -3.17 2.59 1.36
CA MET A 52 -2.25 3.16 0.39
C MET A 52 -0.84 3.03 0.96
N GLY A 53 -0.15 1.96 0.55
CA GLY A 53 1.16 1.61 1.07
C GLY A 53 2.31 2.16 0.23
N ASP A 54 3.44 2.45 0.89
CA ASP A 54 4.75 2.65 0.28
C ASP A 54 5.69 1.50 0.68
N THR A 55 6.70 1.27 -0.11
CA THR A 55 7.72 0.24 0.11
C THR A 55 9.02 0.87 0.58
N GLY A 56 9.30 0.74 1.87
CA GLY A 56 10.52 1.23 2.52
C GLY A 56 11.35 0.09 3.12
N TRP A 57 11.69 -0.95 2.32
CA TRP A 57 12.28 -2.20 2.84
C TRP A 57 13.43 -1.98 3.81
N LEU A 58 14.39 -1.14 3.46
CA LEU A 58 15.62 -0.96 4.23
C LEU A 58 15.57 0.26 5.18
N LEU A 59 14.40 0.81 5.47
CA LEU A 59 14.23 1.96 6.37
C LEU A 59 14.95 1.77 7.72
N PRO A 60 14.76 0.66 8.46
CA PRO A 60 15.39 0.50 9.78
C PRO A 60 16.92 0.36 9.73
N GLU A 61 17.45 -0.13 8.61
CA GLU A 61 18.89 -0.41 8.47
C GLU A 61 19.69 0.77 7.90
N ARG A 62 19.04 1.58 7.05
CA ARG A 62 19.75 2.57 6.23
C ARG A 62 19.58 4.01 6.71
N LEU A 63 18.44 4.38 7.25
CA LEU A 63 18.17 5.75 7.66
C LEU A 63 18.48 5.94 9.16
N ASP A 64 19.14 7.07 9.47
CA ASP A 64 19.21 7.54 10.85
C ASP A 64 17.85 8.13 11.28
N ARG A 65 17.76 8.65 12.52
CA ARG A 65 16.50 9.14 13.08
C ARG A 65 15.97 10.37 12.36
N GLU A 66 16.83 11.29 12.00
CA GLU A 66 16.48 12.51 11.29
C GLU A 66 15.98 12.18 9.88
N GLU A 67 16.68 11.32 9.17
CA GLU A 67 16.31 10.83 7.86
C GLU A 67 15.01 10.03 7.89
N ALA A 68 14.81 9.19 8.91
CA ALA A 68 13.58 8.43 9.08
C ALA A 68 12.36 9.34 9.28
N VAL A 69 12.49 10.41 10.07
CA VAL A 69 11.43 11.43 10.22
C VAL A 69 11.17 12.13 8.90
N GLU A 70 12.20 12.55 8.18
CA GLU A 70 12.06 13.19 6.86
C GLU A 70 11.30 12.29 5.89
N TYR A 71 11.65 11.00 5.83
CA TYR A 71 10.98 10.03 4.97
C TYR A 71 9.51 9.83 5.37
N LEU A 72 9.22 9.59 6.64
CA LEU A 72 7.86 9.32 7.12
C LEU A 72 6.93 10.53 6.92
N SER A 73 7.39 11.73 7.24
CA SER A 73 6.64 12.96 6.98
C SER A 73 6.39 13.16 5.48
N GLY A 74 7.38 12.89 4.64
CA GLY A 74 7.24 12.96 3.19
C GLY A 74 6.27 11.92 2.64
N ALA A 75 6.29 10.69 3.16
CA ALA A 75 5.37 9.61 2.78
C ALA A 75 3.92 9.96 3.17
N SER A 76 3.69 10.42 4.40
CA SER A 76 2.39 10.92 4.87
C SER A 76 1.87 12.05 3.98
N ALA A 77 2.70 13.06 3.69
CA ALA A 77 2.36 14.17 2.80
C ALA A 77 2.06 13.72 1.35
N ALA A 78 2.68 12.64 0.88
CA ALA A 78 2.39 12.02 -0.41
C ALA A 78 1.10 11.15 -0.39
N GLY A 79 0.46 10.98 0.76
CA GLY A 79 -0.81 10.28 0.91
C GLY A 79 -0.68 8.80 1.28
N PHE A 80 0.52 8.32 1.59
CA PHE A 80 0.70 6.96 2.10
C PHE A 80 0.28 6.89 3.58
N ASN A 81 -0.39 5.80 3.94
CA ASN A 81 -0.83 5.51 5.31
C ASN A 81 -0.33 4.16 5.82
N VAL A 82 0.43 3.44 5.01
CA VAL A 82 1.16 2.24 5.38
C VAL A 82 2.57 2.33 4.80
N VAL A 83 3.57 1.90 5.52
CA VAL A 83 4.93 1.68 5.01
C VAL A 83 5.34 0.25 5.33
N GLN A 84 5.65 -0.54 4.29
CA GLN A 84 6.20 -1.88 4.47
C GLN A 84 7.71 -1.79 4.71
N VAL A 85 8.18 -2.44 5.76
CA VAL A 85 9.60 -2.49 6.12
C VAL A 85 10.07 -3.92 6.38
N GLN A 86 11.29 -4.23 6.04
CA GLN A 86 11.97 -5.43 6.52
C GLN A 86 12.47 -5.14 7.93
N VAL A 87 11.96 -5.89 8.92
CA VAL A 87 12.43 -5.74 10.30
C VAL A 87 13.90 -6.15 10.39
N ILE A 88 14.26 -7.24 9.74
CA ILE A 88 15.64 -7.69 9.56
C ILE A 88 15.86 -8.19 8.13
N ASN A 89 16.90 -7.68 7.47
CA ASN A 89 17.33 -8.09 6.12
C ASN A 89 18.62 -8.94 6.14
N GLY A 90 19.11 -9.26 7.31
CA GLY A 90 20.29 -10.10 7.56
C GLY A 90 20.21 -10.74 8.94
N VAL A 91 20.93 -11.84 9.14
CA VAL A 91 21.13 -12.43 10.46
C VAL A 91 22.63 -12.58 10.69
N PRO A 92 23.23 -11.61 11.41
CA PRO A 92 22.64 -10.36 11.93
C PRO A 92 22.44 -9.26 10.86
N ALA A 93 21.48 -8.35 11.10
CA ALA A 93 21.36 -7.07 10.42
C ALA A 93 22.01 -5.97 11.26
N TYR A 94 22.31 -4.83 10.65
CA TYR A 94 22.88 -3.66 11.32
C TYR A 94 22.09 -2.41 10.96
N ASN A 95 21.79 -1.57 11.94
CA ASN A 95 21.13 -0.28 11.69
C ASN A 95 22.15 0.80 11.25
N ALA A 96 21.67 2.00 10.96
CA ALA A 96 22.48 3.14 10.52
C ALA A 96 23.58 3.55 11.52
N TYR A 97 23.47 3.15 12.77
CA TYR A 97 24.45 3.42 13.84
C TYR A 97 25.43 2.26 14.05
N GLY A 98 25.30 1.17 13.28
CA GLY A 98 26.18 0.00 13.36
C GLY A 98 25.82 -0.99 14.47
N HIS A 99 24.68 -0.84 15.13
CA HIS A 99 24.20 -1.80 16.13
C HIS A 99 23.56 -3.01 15.49
N CYS A 100 23.82 -4.17 16.08
CA CYS A 100 23.44 -5.48 15.58
C CYS A 100 22.03 -5.86 16.06
N SER A 101 21.22 -6.42 15.17
CA SER A 101 19.88 -6.94 15.49
C SER A 101 19.91 -8.21 16.36
N HIS A 102 20.97 -9.00 16.29
CA HIS A 102 21.12 -10.32 16.92
C HIS A 102 22.45 -10.44 17.67
N PRO A 103 22.67 -9.63 18.74
CA PRO A 103 23.95 -9.64 19.45
C PRO A 103 24.26 -10.99 20.11
N SER A 104 23.23 -11.78 20.42
CA SER A 104 23.32 -13.12 21.04
C SER A 104 22.50 -14.17 20.26
N GLY A 105 22.47 -14.08 18.93
CA GLY A 105 21.59 -14.91 18.10
C GLY A 105 20.13 -14.61 18.37
N TYR A 106 19.30 -15.63 18.55
CA TYR A 106 17.86 -15.47 18.87
C TYR A 106 17.57 -15.39 20.38
N ASP A 107 18.58 -15.10 21.21
CA ASP A 107 18.39 -14.67 22.60
C ASP A 107 18.37 -13.13 22.64
N PHE A 108 17.18 -12.57 22.80
CA PHE A 108 16.94 -11.12 22.82
C PHE A 108 16.98 -10.52 24.25
N SER A 109 17.42 -11.28 25.26
CA SER A 109 17.41 -10.82 26.67
C SER A 109 18.33 -9.62 26.95
N SER A 110 19.34 -9.40 26.12
CA SER A 110 20.34 -8.35 26.29
C SER A 110 20.07 -7.07 25.48
N VAL A 111 19.10 -7.07 24.55
CA VAL A 111 18.92 -5.95 23.60
C VAL A 111 18.52 -4.62 24.27
N GLU A 112 17.92 -4.66 25.44
CA GLU A 112 17.54 -3.45 26.19
C GLU A 112 18.76 -2.67 26.72
N ASN A 113 19.94 -3.28 26.75
CA ASN A 113 21.15 -2.67 27.26
C ASN A 113 21.97 -1.89 26.22
N GLU A 114 21.50 -1.83 24.96
CA GLU A 114 22.25 -1.22 23.85
C GLU A 114 22.13 0.31 23.78
N GLY A 115 21.34 0.92 24.66
CA GLY A 115 21.10 2.37 24.66
C GLY A 115 20.22 2.82 23.50
N ASN A 116 20.09 4.13 23.32
CA ASN A 116 19.16 4.69 22.35
C ASN A 116 19.47 4.32 20.88
N ASP A 117 20.71 4.09 20.53
CA ASP A 117 21.15 3.81 19.17
C ASP A 117 21.13 2.30 18.85
N GLY A 118 20.78 1.46 19.83
CA GLY A 118 20.59 0.02 19.63
C GLY A 118 19.62 -0.28 18.50
N TYR A 119 19.77 -1.43 17.87
CA TYR A 119 18.96 -1.81 16.71
C TYR A 119 17.46 -1.72 16.98
N TRP A 120 17.03 -2.31 18.09
CA TRP A 120 15.60 -2.38 18.45
C TRP A 120 15.07 -1.05 18.98
N GLN A 121 15.88 -0.26 19.67
CA GLN A 121 15.51 1.09 20.12
C GLN A 121 15.39 2.07 18.95
N HIS A 122 16.17 1.87 17.89
CA HIS A 122 16.02 2.63 16.65
C HIS A 122 14.74 2.23 15.91
N LEU A 123 14.41 0.94 15.83
CA LEU A 123 13.16 0.47 15.25
C LEU A 123 11.94 0.98 16.04
N ASP A 124 12.00 0.98 17.38
CA ASP A 124 10.96 1.57 18.23
C ASP A 124 10.72 3.05 17.90
N TYR A 125 11.82 3.80 17.74
CA TYR A 125 11.74 5.21 17.36
C TYR A 125 11.06 5.42 16.01
N ILE A 126 11.40 4.61 15.02
CA ILE A 126 10.78 4.66 13.69
C ILE A 126 9.27 4.37 13.79
N ILE A 127 8.87 3.34 14.53
CA ILE A 127 7.47 2.98 14.72
C ILE A 127 6.70 4.11 15.40
N ASP A 128 7.27 4.74 16.44
CA ASP A 128 6.65 5.86 17.14
C ASP A 128 6.51 7.09 16.23
N LYS A 129 7.53 7.37 15.42
CA LYS A 129 7.46 8.48 14.45
C LYS A 129 6.47 8.21 13.31
N ALA A 130 6.36 6.98 12.85
CA ALA A 130 5.29 6.58 11.93
C ALA A 130 3.90 6.77 12.55
N ALA A 131 3.76 6.46 13.85
CA ALA A 131 2.54 6.72 14.59
C ALA A 131 2.21 8.22 14.67
N ASP A 132 3.18 9.08 14.93
CA ASP A 132 3.00 10.54 14.95
C ASP A 132 2.47 11.08 13.60
N GLU A 133 2.85 10.43 12.49
CA GLU A 133 2.45 10.78 11.11
C GLU A 133 1.17 10.06 10.62
N GLY A 134 0.52 9.25 11.45
CA GLY A 134 -0.67 8.48 11.08
C GLY A 134 -0.39 7.30 10.15
N ILE A 135 0.83 6.77 10.15
CA ILE A 135 1.30 5.68 9.29
C ILE A 135 1.34 4.36 10.05
N TYR A 136 0.75 3.31 9.47
CA TYR A 136 0.94 1.93 9.90
C TYR A 136 2.28 1.39 9.37
N ILE A 137 2.99 0.63 10.19
CA ILE A 137 4.17 -0.11 9.77
C ILE A 137 3.79 -1.56 9.46
N GLY A 138 3.89 -1.92 8.17
CA GLY A 138 3.81 -3.31 7.71
C GLY A 138 5.14 -4.01 7.96
N MET A 139 5.24 -4.70 9.09
CA MET A 139 6.47 -5.34 9.55
C MET A 139 6.67 -6.68 8.87
N VAL A 140 7.50 -6.73 7.80
CA VAL A 140 8.02 -8.01 7.29
C VAL A 140 9.06 -8.52 8.28
N CYS A 141 8.64 -9.46 9.14
CA CYS A 141 9.38 -9.86 10.34
C CYS A 141 10.81 -10.33 10.04
N ILE A 142 10.97 -11.14 9.00
CA ILE A 142 12.26 -11.62 8.47
C ILE A 142 12.13 -11.86 6.97
N TRP A 143 13.16 -11.47 6.20
CA TRP A 143 13.13 -11.67 4.76
C TRP A 143 13.21 -13.16 4.38
N GLY A 144 12.33 -13.60 3.50
CA GLY A 144 12.16 -15.03 3.17
C GLY A 144 13.41 -15.74 2.66
N GLY A 145 14.30 -15.02 1.98
CA GLY A 145 15.59 -15.55 1.55
C GLY A 145 16.48 -16.03 2.69
N LEU A 146 16.38 -15.40 3.86
CA LEU A 146 17.12 -15.80 5.06
C LEU A 146 16.59 -17.12 5.63
N VAL A 147 15.27 -17.26 5.70
CA VAL A 147 14.61 -18.50 6.17
C VAL A 147 14.92 -19.65 5.20
N LYS A 148 14.82 -19.42 3.88
CA LYS A 148 15.23 -20.38 2.85
C LYS A 148 16.69 -20.78 3.01
N GLY A 149 17.55 -19.84 3.36
CA GLY A 149 18.99 -20.05 3.61
C GLY A 149 19.32 -20.70 4.96
N GLY A 150 18.31 -21.09 5.76
CA GLY A 150 18.51 -21.76 7.04
C GLY A 150 18.99 -20.85 8.18
N LYS A 151 18.70 -19.53 8.06
CA LYS A 151 19.05 -18.55 9.10
C LYS A 151 18.02 -18.48 10.24
N MET A 152 16.95 -19.27 10.15
CA MET A 152 15.94 -19.45 11.19
C MET A 152 15.35 -20.86 11.08
N ASN A 153 15.29 -21.55 12.20
CA ASN A 153 14.55 -22.81 12.38
C ASN A 153 13.24 -22.56 13.16
N VAL A 154 12.49 -23.62 13.47
CA VAL A 154 11.19 -23.52 14.17
C VAL A 154 11.32 -22.93 15.57
N ASP A 155 12.27 -23.42 16.37
CA ASP A 155 12.47 -22.95 17.76
C ASP A 155 12.89 -21.47 17.78
N GLU A 156 13.75 -21.07 16.85
CA GLU A 156 14.19 -19.68 16.66
C GLU A 156 13.02 -18.78 16.19
N ALA A 157 12.14 -19.30 15.35
CA ALA A 157 10.94 -18.59 14.90
C ALA A 157 9.94 -18.35 16.06
N GLU A 158 9.77 -19.33 16.94
CA GLU A 158 8.95 -19.19 18.14
C GLU A 158 9.53 -18.15 19.10
N ALA A 159 10.83 -18.20 19.37
CA ALA A 159 11.52 -17.24 20.24
C ALA A 159 11.41 -15.81 19.66
N TYR A 160 11.69 -15.65 18.37
CA TYR A 160 11.64 -14.36 17.68
C TYR A 160 10.24 -13.78 17.61
N GLY A 161 9.24 -14.59 17.25
CA GLY A 161 7.84 -14.17 17.22
C GLY A 161 7.33 -13.72 18.59
N SER A 162 7.67 -14.46 19.63
CA SER A 162 7.37 -14.07 21.02
C SER A 162 8.03 -12.74 21.42
N PHE A 163 9.29 -12.54 21.05
CA PHE A 163 10.02 -11.29 21.30
C PHE A 163 9.33 -10.10 20.59
N LEU A 164 9.06 -10.21 19.28
CA LEU A 164 8.42 -9.17 18.50
C LEU A 164 7.05 -8.79 19.06
N ALA A 165 6.22 -9.79 19.32
CA ALA A 165 4.87 -9.56 19.81
C ALA A 165 4.86 -8.91 21.20
N ASN A 166 5.72 -9.36 22.13
CA ASN A 166 5.83 -8.72 23.45
C ASN A 166 6.31 -7.28 23.38
N ARG A 167 7.19 -6.95 22.39
CA ARG A 167 7.70 -5.59 22.22
C ARG A 167 6.68 -4.65 21.59
N TYR A 168 5.89 -5.12 20.63
CA TYR A 168 5.10 -4.23 19.76
C TYR A 168 3.58 -4.36 19.91
N ARG A 169 3.03 -5.31 20.64
CA ARG A 169 1.57 -5.50 20.82
C ARG A 169 0.82 -4.27 21.30
N ASP A 170 1.48 -3.37 22.02
CA ASP A 170 0.86 -2.16 22.57
C ASP A 170 1.02 -0.92 21.67
N LYS A 171 1.76 -1.03 20.55
CA LYS A 171 1.86 0.01 19.54
C LYS A 171 0.59 0.02 18.70
N PRO A 172 0.01 1.19 18.36
CA PRO A 172 -1.28 1.23 17.67
C PRO A 172 -1.19 0.95 16.16
N ASN A 173 -0.01 1.01 15.57
CA ASN A 173 0.23 1.13 14.14
C ASN A 173 1.04 -0.03 13.54
N ILE A 174 0.86 -1.23 14.05
CA ILE A 174 1.53 -2.44 13.55
C ILE A 174 0.61 -3.26 12.64
N ILE A 175 1.19 -3.80 11.57
CA ILE A 175 0.61 -4.88 10.76
C ILE A 175 1.70 -5.94 10.59
N TRP A 176 1.43 -7.18 11.00
CA TRP A 176 2.39 -8.27 10.91
C TRP A 176 2.41 -8.88 9.52
N ILE A 177 3.58 -9.05 8.93
CA ILE A 177 3.75 -9.65 7.61
C ILE A 177 4.81 -10.76 7.69
N MET A 178 4.37 -11.98 7.38
CA MET A 178 5.26 -13.12 7.22
C MET A 178 5.81 -13.16 5.78
N GLY A 179 6.82 -13.94 5.53
CA GLY A 179 7.34 -14.16 4.18
C GLY A 179 8.39 -13.12 3.76
N GLY A 180 8.14 -12.43 2.64
CA GLY A 180 9.10 -11.54 1.97
C GLY A 180 9.80 -12.24 0.82
N ASP A 181 9.25 -12.07 -0.40
CA ASP A 181 9.75 -12.59 -1.67
C ASP A 181 10.04 -14.09 -1.65
N ILE A 182 9.13 -14.86 -1.05
CA ILE A 182 9.26 -16.32 -0.89
C ILE A 182 7.93 -17.04 -1.11
N ARG A 183 8.00 -18.27 -1.62
CA ARG A 183 6.85 -19.18 -1.69
C ARG A 183 6.51 -19.69 -0.29
N GLY A 184 5.21 -19.75 0.03
CA GLY A 184 4.77 -20.21 1.34
C GLY A 184 5.01 -21.70 1.64
N ASP A 185 5.23 -22.53 0.60
CA ASP A 185 5.58 -23.93 0.76
C ASP A 185 7.07 -24.15 1.07
N VAL A 186 7.90 -23.11 0.99
CA VAL A 186 9.30 -23.17 1.40
C VAL A 186 9.41 -22.88 2.89
N LYS A 187 9.77 -23.89 3.68
CA LYS A 187 9.86 -23.78 5.14
C LYS A 187 8.55 -23.34 5.80
N SER A 188 7.43 -23.91 5.35
CA SER A 188 6.10 -23.58 5.87
C SER A 188 5.97 -23.74 7.38
N ASP A 189 6.67 -24.74 7.95
CA ASP A 189 6.78 -24.99 9.39
C ASP A 189 7.34 -23.79 10.17
N VAL A 190 8.35 -23.12 9.62
CA VAL A 190 8.96 -21.91 10.21
C VAL A 190 7.99 -20.74 10.16
N TRP A 191 7.27 -20.55 9.03
CA TRP A 191 6.27 -19.48 8.90
C TRP A 191 5.09 -19.69 9.84
N GLU A 192 4.61 -20.92 9.98
CA GLU A 192 3.54 -21.27 10.92
C GLU A 192 3.97 -21.01 12.37
N ALA A 193 5.18 -21.43 12.75
CA ALA A 193 5.72 -21.21 14.10
C ALA A 193 5.84 -19.73 14.43
N LEU A 194 6.40 -18.92 13.51
CA LEU A 194 6.54 -17.46 13.68
C LEU A 194 5.18 -16.79 13.84
N ALA A 195 4.23 -17.08 12.94
CA ALA A 195 2.91 -16.49 12.96
C ALA A 195 2.11 -16.88 14.22
N GLN A 196 2.14 -18.16 14.60
CA GLN A 196 1.44 -18.66 15.79
C GLN A 196 2.05 -18.12 17.08
N SER A 197 3.37 -17.99 17.14
CA SER A 197 4.06 -17.39 18.28
C SER A 197 3.64 -15.92 18.47
N ILE A 198 3.59 -15.13 17.39
CA ILE A 198 3.07 -13.76 17.45
C ILE A 198 1.61 -13.77 17.91
N ARG A 199 0.74 -14.58 17.31
CA ARG A 199 -0.69 -14.67 17.67
C ARG A 199 -0.96 -15.08 19.10
N SER A 200 -0.07 -15.87 19.70
CA SER A 200 -0.22 -16.28 21.10
C SER A 200 -0.11 -15.09 22.08
N VAL A 201 0.52 -14.00 21.67
CA VAL A 201 0.76 -12.79 22.46
C VAL A 201 -0.07 -11.61 21.95
N ASP A 202 -0.18 -11.47 20.63
CA ASP A 202 -0.88 -10.38 19.95
C ASP A 202 -1.94 -10.93 18.98
N ASN A 203 -3.19 -10.86 19.39
CA ASN A 203 -4.35 -11.23 18.59
C ASN A 203 -5.13 -10.00 18.06
N ARG A 204 -4.58 -8.79 18.25
CA ARG A 204 -5.22 -7.52 17.91
C ARG A 204 -4.84 -7.02 16.54
N HIS A 205 -3.54 -7.03 16.21
CA HIS A 205 -3.04 -6.50 14.95
C HIS A 205 -3.29 -7.47 13.79
N LEU A 206 -3.55 -6.91 12.61
CA LEU A 206 -3.73 -7.70 11.39
C LEU A 206 -2.43 -8.39 10.98
N MET A 207 -2.58 -9.57 10.37
CA MET A 207 -1.45 -10.39 9.92
C MET A 207 -1.68 -10.93 8.52
N SER A 208 -0.61 -10.93 7.70
CA SER A 208 -0.61 -11.47 6.35
C SER A 208 0.70 -12.18 6.00
N PHE A 209 0.80 -12.61 4.75
CA PHE A 209 1.99 -13.25 4.18
C PHE A 209 2.35 -12.59 2.84
N HIS A 210 3.56 -12.04 2.75
CA HIS A 210 4.12 -11.47 1.53
C HIS A 210 4.76 -12.57 0.67
N PRO A 211 4.17 -12.92 -0.50
CA PRO A 211 4.62 -14.04 -1.30
C PRO A 211 5.77 -13.68 -2.26
N PHE A 212 6.24 -14.67 -2.99
CA PHE A 212 7.21 -14.54 -4.09
C PHE A 212 6.56 -13.90 -5.33
N GLY A 213 7.39 -13.30 -6.18
CA GLY A 213 6.96 -12.66 -7.42
C GLY A 213 6.04 -13.51 -8.28
N ARG A 214 4.94 -12.92 -8.72
CA ARG A 214 3.87 -13.55 -9.54
C ARG A 214 3.17 -14.71 -8.85
N THR A 215 3.08 -14.62 -7.52
CA THR A 215 2.31 -15.56 -6.69
C THR A 215 1.41 -14.83 -5.71
N SER A 216 0.56 -15.56 -5.02
CA SER A 216 -0.37 -15.04 -4.03
C SER A 216 -0.39 -15.93 -2.79
N SER A 217 -0.55 -15.32 -1.61
CA SER A 217 -0.71 -16.04 -0.34
C SER A 217 -1.88 -17.01 -0.31
N ILE A 218 -2.88 -16.83 -1.21
CA ILE A 218 -4.01 -17.74 -1.34
C ILE A 218 -3.58 -19.18 -1.64
N ALA A 219 -2.43 -19.36 -2.29
CA ALA A 219 -1.92 -20.67 -2.67
C ALA A 219 -1.53 -21.54 -1.46
N TRP A 220 -1.21 -20.93 -0.32
CA TRP A 220 -0.65 -21.65 0.83
C TRP A 220 -1.39 -21.38 2.14
N PHE A 221 -1.73 -20.11 2.42
CA PHE A 221 -2.15 -19.68 3.75
C PHE A 221 -3.55 -19.09 3.84
N HIS A 222 -4.35 -19.13 2.77
CA HIS A 222 -5.70 -18.54 2.79
C HIS A 222 -6.56 -19.04 3.99
N ASN A 223 -6.46 -20.34 4.28
CA ASN A 223 -7.20 -20.98 5.36
C ASN A 223 -6.44 -21.02 6.69
N ALA A 224 -5.24 -20.47 6.76
CA ALA A 224 -4.50 -20.39 8.02
C ALA A 224 -5.23 -19.48 9.02
N PRO A 225 -5.42 -19.91 10.28
CA PRO A 225 -6.18 -19.15 11.27
C PRO A 225 -5.54 -17.79 11.62
N TRP A 226 -4.25 -17.68 11.41
CA TRP A 226 -3.50 -16.48 11.70
C TRP A 226 -3.57 -15.42 10.59
N LEU A 227 -3.93 -15.79 9.36
CA LEU A 227 -3.94 -14.88 8.21
C LEU A 227 -5.27 -14.13 8.14
N ASP A 228 -5.26 -12.82 8.31
CA ASP A 228 -6.44 -11.96 8.25
C ASP A 228 -6.77 -11.50 6.83
N PHE A 229 -5.75 -11.26 6.00
CA PHE A 229 -5.92 -10.80 4.62
C PHE A 229 -4.86 -11.40 3.70
N ASN A 230 -5.17 -11.43 2.41
CA ASN A 230 -4.28 -11.97 1.40
C ASN A 230 -3.38 -10.88 0.81
N MET A 231 -2.16 -11.25 0.49
CA MET A 231 -1.24 -10.46 -0.32
C MET A 231 -0.86 -11.24 -1.58
N PHE A 232 -0.61 -10.53 -2.66
CA PHE A 232 0.05 -11.05 -3.83
C PHE A 232 1.17 -10.11 -4.26
N GLN A 233 2.12 -10.64 -5.02
CA GLN A 233 3.16 -9.85 -5.68
C GLN A 233 2.98 -10.00 -7.17
N SER A 234 2.46 -8.96 -7.86
CA SER A 234 2.31 -9.00 -9.31
C SER A 234 3.65 -8.91 -10.04
N GLY A 235 4.64 -8.32 -9.39
CA GLY A 235 6.05 -8.38 -9.77
C GLY A 235 6.42 -7.40 -10.88
N HIS A 236 7.63 -7.58 -11.45
CA HIS A 236 8.32 -6.56 -12.22
C HIS A 236 8.49 -6.89 -13.71
N ARG A 237 7.67 -7.81 -14.27
CA ARG A 237 7.85 -8.33 -15.63
C ARG A 237 6.72 -7.95 -16.56
N ARG A 238 7.07 -7.66 -17.80
CA ARG A 238 6.11 -7.48 -18.90
C ARG A 238 5.49 -8.81 -19.35
N TYR A 239 4.45 -8.71 -20.15
CA TYR A 239 3.76 -9.85 -20.79
C TYR A 239 4.69 -10.78 -21.59
N ASP A 240 5.76 -10.24 -22.18
CA ASP A 240 6.72 -10.96 -23.00
C ASP A 240 7.94 -11.51 -22.23
N GLN A 241 8.04 -11.19 -20.94
CA GLN A 241 9.15 -11.60 -20.09
C GLN A 241 8.73 -12.75 -19.17
N THR A 242 8.99 -13.99 -19.57
CA THR A 242 8.77 -15.19 -18.76
C THR A 242 10.10 -15.78 -18.30
N ARG A 243 10.12 -16.37 -17.11
CA ARG A 243 11.29 -17.08 -16.60
C ARG A 243 11.43 -18.49 -17.18
N GLY A 244 10.30 -19.09 -17.55
CA GLY A 244 10.23 -20.48 -17.96
C GLY A 244 10.42 -21.49 -16.82
N ASP A 245 10.49 -21.02 -15.56
CA ASP A 245 10.50 -21.87 -14.36
C ASP A 245 9.08 -22.23 -13.90
N GLY A 246 8.98 -23.07 -12.84
CA GLY A 246 7.71 -23.58 -12.36
C GLY A 246 6.77 -22.49 -11.84
N ASP A 247 7.31 -21.40 -11.31
CA ASP A 247 6.53 -20.32 -10.75
C ASP A 247 5.85 -19.53 -11.85
N ASP A 248 6.57 -19.17 -12.91
CA ASP A 248 5.99 -18.52 -14.09
C ASP A 248 4.99 -19.42 -14.81
N LYS A 249 5.17 -20.74 -14.84
CA LYS A 249 4.22 -21.65 -15.47
C LYS A 249 2.86 -21.64 -14.79
N ALA A 250 2.82 -21.60 -13.48
CA ALA A 250 1.59 -21.57 -12.72
C ALA A 250 0.83 -20.22 -12.85
N GLN A 251 1.57 -19.13 -13.02
CA GLN A 251 1.04 -17.76 -12.99
C GLN A 251 1.22 -17.00 -14.32
N ALA A 252 1.81 -17.61 -15.35
CA ALA A 252 2.17 -16.94 -16.61
C ALA A 252 0.99 -16.26 -17.31
N SER A 253 -0.23 -16.80 -17.17
CA SER A 253 -1.44 -16.19 -17.72
C SER A 253 -1.82 -14.88 -17.02
N GLN A 254 -1.29 -14.61 -15.85
CA GLN A 254 -1.59 -13.42 -15.09
C GLN A 254 -0.61 -12.28 -15.41
N ALA A 255 0.67 -12.59 -15.69
CA ALA A 255 1.68 -11.62 -16.14
C ALA A 255 1.51 -10.22 -15.51
N GLU A 256 1.30 -9.19 -16.33
CA GLU A 256 0.95 -7.83 -15.89
C GLU A 256 -0.54 -7.67 -15.53
N ASP A 257 -1.38 -8.66 -15.76
CA ASP A 257 -2.82 -8.64 -15.43
C ASP A 257 -3.02 -8.79 -13.91
N ASN A 258 -2.54 -7.84 -13.10
CA ASN A 258 -2.63 -7.94 -11.63
C ASN A 258 -4.07 -8.00 -11.10
N TRP A 259 -5.04 -7.51 -11.86
CA TRP A 259 -6.46 -7.65 -11.59
C TRP A 259 -6.92 -9.12 -11.46
N ARG A 260 -6.26 -10.06 -12.15
CA ARG A 260 -6.59 -11.50 -12.06
C ARG A 260 -6.26 -12.11 -10.69
N TYR A 261 -5.19 -11.63 -10.04
CA TYR A 261 -4.88 -12.05 -8.66
C TYR A 261 -5.97 -11.61 -7.69
N VAL A 262 -6.51 -10.40 -7.92
CA VAL A 262 -7.60 -9.88 -7.10
C VAL A 262 -8.87 -10.70 -7.31
N GLU A 263 -9.25 -10.95 -8.58
CA GLU A 263 -10.40 -11.79 -8.90
C GLU A 263 -10.30 -13.18 -8.26
N ALA A 264 -9.15 -13.85 -8.43
CA ALA A 264 -8.92 -15.17 -7.84
C ALA A 264 -9.03 -15.17 -6.30
N ALA A 265 -8.48 -14.15 -5.64
CA ALA A 265 -8.57 -14.02 -4.19
C ALA A 265 -10.02 -13.75 -3.72
N ARG A 266 -10.79 -12.99 -4.48
CA ARG A 266 -12.19 -12.68 -4.16
C ARG A 266 -13.13 -13.85 -4.32
N GLU A 267 -12.78 -14.86 -5.12
CA GLU A 267 -13.52 -16.13 -5.26
C GLU A 267 -13.30 -17.08 -4.06
N MET A 268 -12.23 -16.86 -3.27
CA MET A 268 -11.89 -17.71 -2.13
C MET A 268 -12.90 -17.55 -0.97
N GLN A 269 -13.06 -18.63 -0.19
CA GLN A 269 -13.84 -18.64 1.05
C GLN A 269 -12.98 -19.17 2.20
N PRO A 270 -13.13 -18.60 3.42
CA PRO A 270 -13.91 -17.41 3.74
C PRO A 270 -13.40 -16.17 2.99
N ALA A 271 -14.28 -15.18 2.77
CA ALA A 271 -13.84 -13.94 2.14
C ALA A 271 -12.77 -13.24 3.01
N LYS A 272 -11.68 -12.78 2.37
CA LYS A 272 -10.62 -11.98 3.02
C LYS A 272 -10.23 -10.81 2.12
N PRO A 273 -9.85 -9.66 2.67
CA PRO A 273 -9.28 -8.58 1.87
C PRO A 273 -8.04 -9.05 1.09
N VAL A 274 -7.75 -8.38 -0.02
CA VAL A 274 -6.57 -8.68 -0.84
C VAL A 274 -5.85 -7.40 -1.21
N ILE A 275 -4.51 -7.43 -1.19
CA ILE A 275 -3.62 -6.29 -1.50
C ILE A 275 -2.57 -6.75 -2.50
N ASP A 276 -2.30 -5.94 -3.55
CA ASP A 276 -1.05 -6.04 -4.31
C ASP A 276 0.06 -5.45 -3.43
N ALA A 277 0.88 -6.32 -2.87
CA ALA A 277 1.89 -5.94 -1.88
C ALA A 277 3.21 -5.54 -2.52
N GLU A 278 3.44 -5.99 -3.77
CA GLU A 278 4.64 -5.65 -4.55
C GLU A 278 4.32 -5.71 -6.06
N PRO A 279 3.77 -4.62 -6.62
CA PRO A 279 3.65 -4.43 -8.06
C PRO A 279 5.00 -4.06 -8.68
N SER A 280 5.03 -3.77 -9.98
CA SER A 280 6.20 -3.16 -10.60
C SER A 280 6.50 -1.80 -9.95
N TYR A 281 7.78 -1.58 -9.61
CA TYR A 281 8.22 -0.34 -8.98
C TYR A 281 8.57 0.73 -10.02
N GLU A 282 8.31 1.99 -9.69
CA GLU A 282 8.77 3.12 -10.50
C GLU A 282 10.29 3.19 -10.52
N GLU A 283 10.85 3.54 -11.67
CA GLU A 283 12.30 3.66 -11.88
C GLU A 283 13.08 2.35 -11.58
N ILE A 284 12.49 1.19 -11.93
CA ILE A 284 13.20 -0.09 -11.95
C ILE A 284 13.14 -0.68 -13.37
N PRO A 285 14.19 -1.38 -13.86
CA PRO A 285 14.15 -2.03 -15.17
C PRO A 285 13.01 -3.04 -15.28
N GLN A 286 12.31 -3.06 -16.41
CA GLN A 286 11.30 -4.07 -16.68
C GLN A 286 11.96 -5.45 -16.77
N GLY A 287 11.54 -6.37 -15.91
CA GLY A 287 12.22 -7.66 -15.70
C GLY A 287 13.26 -7.66 -14.58
N LEU A 288 13.48 -6.52 -13.94
CA LEU A 288 14.22 -6.30 -12.69
C LEU A 288 15.75 -6.21 -12.84
N HIS A 289 16.38 -7.03 -13.70
CA HIS A 289 17.82 -7.25 -13.61
C HIS A 289 18.65 -6.64 -14.74
N ASP A 290 18.04 -6.31 -15.87
CA ASP A 290 18.75 -5.76 -17.04
C ASP A 290 18.47 -4.25 -17.19
N PRO A 291 19.43 -3.38 -16.87
CA PRO A 291 19.26 -1.93 -17.02
C PRO A 291 19.16 -1.46 -18.49
N ALA A 292 19.44 -2.32 -19.48
CA ALA A 292 19.21 -2.03 -20.89
C ALA A 292 17.73 -2.14 -21.31
N GLU A 293 16.90 -2.82 -20.51
CA GLU A 293 15.45 -2.88 -20.70
C GLU A 293 14.79 -1.52 -20.42
N PRO A 294 13.61 -1.25 -20.99
CA PRO A 294 12.82 -0.10 -20.57
C PRO A 294 12.56 -0.11 -19.05
N TRP A 295 12.33 1.06 -18.49
CA TRP A 295 12.09 1.21 -17.06
C TRP A 295 10.62 1.52 -16.81
N TRP A 296 10.07 0.96 -15.72
CA TRP A 296 8.70 1.28 -15.30
C TRP A 296 8.59 2.75 -14.91
N LYS A 297 7.53 3.41 -15.36
CA LYS A 297 7.30 4.84 -15.16
C LYS A 297 5.96 5.11 -14.48
N ALA A 298 5.72 6.35 -14.12
CA ALA A 298 4.51 6.79 -13.45
C ALA A 298 3.20 6.26 -14.04
N PRO A 299 2.96 6.27 -15.38
CA PRO A 299 1.74 5.69 -15.95
C PRO A 299 1.59 4.19 -15.67
N ASP A 300 2.71 3.46 -15.68
CA ASP A 300 2.70 2.02 -15.47
C ASP A 300 2.31 1.68 -14.03
N VAL A 301 2.93 2.34 -13.04
CA VAL A 301 2.62 2.10 -11.61
C VAL A 301 1.20 2.54 -11.28
N ARG A 302 0.68 3.62 -11.91
CA ARG A 302 -0.74 3.97 -11.80
C ARG A 302 -1.66 2.88 -12.36
N ARG A 303 -1.33 2.31 -13.53
CA ARG A 303 -2.08 1.19 -14.11
C ARG A 303 -2.21 0.02 -13.15
N TYR A 304 -1.10 -0.42 -12.54
CA TYR A 304 -1.14 -1.48 -11.53
C TYR A 304 -2.07 -1.12 -10.37
N ALA A 305 -1.98 0.10 -9.87
CA ALA A 305 -2.79 0.57 -8.75
C ALA A 305 -4.30 0.61 -9.07
N TYR A 306 -4.68 1.25 -10.17
CA TYR A 306 -6.10 1.33 -10.57
C TYR A 306 -6.67 -0.01 -10.98
N TRP A 307 -5.89 -0.86 -11.65
CA TRP A 307 -6.35 -2.19 -12.04
C TRP A 307 -6.64 -3.07 -10.83
N SER A 308 -5.75 -3.13 -9.85
CA SER A 308 -6.01 -3.94 -8.65
C SER A 308 -7.17 -3.39 -7.83
N VAL A 309 -7.21 -2.07 -7.57
CA VAL A 309 -8.23 -1.45 -6.73
C VAL A 309 -9.63 -1.56 -7.34
N LEU A 310 -9.79 -1.24 -8.64
CA LEU A 310 -11.10 -1.36 -9.30
C LEU A 310 -11.52 -2.81 -9.58
N SER A 311 -10.61 -3.76 -9.43
CA SER A 311 -10.96 -5.19 -9.39
C SER A 311 -11.33 -5.67 -7.98
N GLY A 312 -11.34 -4.77 -6.98
CA GLY A 312 -11.82 -5.02 -5.63
C GLY A 312 -10.73 -5.36 -4.61
N ALA A 313 -9.48 -4.96 -4.86
CA ALA A 313 -8.46 -4.94 -3.82
C ALA A 313 -8.81 -3.91 -2.74
N ALA A 314 -8.46 -4.19 -1.49
CA ALA A 314 -8.72 -3.32 -0.35
C ALA A 314 -7.74 -2.13 -0.27
N GLY A 315 -6.92 -1.98 -1.29
CA GLY A 315 -5.91 -0.95 -1.45
C GLY A 315 -4.77 -1.41 -2.34
N HIS A 316 -3.65 -0.68 -2.27
CA HIS A 316 -2.48 -0.91 -3.11
C HIS A 316 -1.21 -0.53 -2.36
N THR A 317 -0.10 -1.21 -2.63
CA THR A 317 1.23 -0.80 -2.16
C THR A 317 2.06 -0.36 -3.35
N TYR A 318 2.54 0.86 -3.32
CA TYR A 318 3.44 1.43 -4.30
C TYR A 318 4.90 1.11 -3.94
N GLY A 319 5.78 1.12 -4.94
CA GLY A 319 7.22 1.04 -4.72
C GLY A 319 8.00 1.87 -5.74
N HIS A 320 9.18 2.32 -5.32
CA HIS A 320 10.14 3.05 -6.13
C HIS A 320 11.53 2.45 -5.94
N SER A 321 12.28 2.29 -7.04
CA SER A 321 13.59 1.66 -7.05
C SER A 321 14.56 2.21 -5.99
N SER A 322 14.67 3.53 -5.86
CA SER A 322 15.58 4.17 -4.91
C SER A 322 15.02 4.25 -3.49
N VAL A 323 13.69 4.41 -3.34
CA VAL A 323 13.04 4.53 -2.04
C VAL A 323 13.03 3.19 -1.32
N MET A 324 12.69 2.09 -2.00
CA MET A 324 12.60 0.78 -1.37
C MET A 324 13.91 0.34 -0.71
N GLN A 325 15.05 0.77 -1.20
CA GLN A 325 16.37 0.46 -0.67
C GLN A 325 17.03 1.61 0.10
N MET A 326 16.30 2.71 0.32
CA MET A 326 16.79 3.93 0.98
C MET A 326 18.17 4.35 0.43
N LYS A 327 18.27 4.39 -0.92
CA LYS A 327 19.54 4.69 -1.60
C LYS A 327 20.01 6.09 -1.27
N LYS A 328 21.25 6.21 -0.81
CA LYS A 328 21.95 7.48 -0.53
C LYS A 328 22.87 7.86 -1.70
N ASP A 329 24.07 8.27 -1.39
CA ASP A 329 25.03 8.84 -2.37
C ASP A 329 25.87 7.78 -3.11
N GLU A 330 25.60 6.50 -2.91
CA GLU A 330 26.27 5.46 -3.70
C GLU A 330 26.04 5.68 -5.21
N PRO A 331 27.05 5.50 -6.08
CA PRO A 331 26.92 5.78 -7.51
C PRO A 331 25.74 5.01 -8.16
N VAL A 332 25.58 3.74 -7.85
CA VAL A 332 24.51 2.87 -8.35
C VAL A 332 24.03 1.97 -7.20
N GLY A 333 22.73 1.94 -6.96
CA GLY A 333 22.07 1.03 -6.03
C GLY A 333 21.71 -0.31 -6.66
N ALA A 334 21.01 -1.14 -5.90
CA ALA A 334 20.45 -2.39 -6.42
C ALA A 334 19.53 -2.10 -7.62
N TYR A 335 19.45 -3.06 -8.54
CA TYR A 335 18.64 -2.97 -9.77
C TYR A 335 18.89 -1.72 -10.62
N GLY A 336 20.11 -1.17 -10.57
CA GLY A 336 20.51 -0.03 -11.37
C GLY A 336 20.00 1.33 -10.88
N ALA A 337 19.48 1.42 -9.67
CA ALA A 337 18.99 2.69 -9.11
C ALA A 337 20.08 3.76 -9.08
N VAL A 338 19.81 4.93 -9.67
CA VAL A 338 20.76 6.06 -9.73
C VAL A 338 20.35 7.23 -8.84
N LYS A 339 19.05 7.46 -8.67
CA LYS A 339 18.51 8.52 -7.80
C LYS A 339 18.76 8.18 -6.33
N THR A 340 18.83 9.19 -5.48
CA THR A 340 18.69 9.01 -4.03
C THR A 340 17.24 8.75 -3.66
N TRP A 341 16.98 8.24 -2.45
CA TRP A 341 15.61 8.07 -1.96
C TRP A 341 14.84 9.41 -1.91
N ARG A 342 15.53 10.51 -1.57
CA ARG A 342 14.94 11.86 -1.55
C ARG A 342 14.53 12.34 -2.94
N GLU A 343 15.29 12.01 -3.97
CA GLU A 343 14.94 12.30 -5.36
C GLU A 343 13.78 11.42 -5.83
N GLY A 344 13.79 10.11 -5.47
CA GLY A 344 12.71 9.18 -5.77
C GLY A 344 11.35 9.61 -5.19
N MET A 345 11.33 10.15 -3.97
CA MET A 345 10.10 10.70 -3.37
C MET A 345 9.53 11.92 -4.12
N ARG A 346 10.26 12.51 -5.06
CA ARG A 346 9.79 13.63 -5.90
C ARG A 346 9.26 13.17 -7.25
N ASP A 347 9.40 11.89 -7.58
CA ASP A 347 8.95 11.35 -8.85
C ASP A 347 7.42 11.36 -8.95
N GLU A 348 6.94 11.32 -10.18
CA GLU A 348 5.52 11.55 -10.47
C GLU A 348 4.64 10.46 -9.89
N GLY A 349 4.99 9.19 -10.08
CA GLY A 349 4.17 8.07 -9.58
C GLY A 349 4.06 8.09 -8.06
N TYR A 350 5.18 8.36 -7.35
CA TYR A 350 5.18 8.53 -5.90
C TYR A 350 4.14 9.54 -5.44
N ASN A 351 4.12 10.70 -6.08
CA ASN A 351 3.23 11.80 -5.70
C ASN A 351 1.80 11.64 -6.22
N GLN A 352 1.56 10.84 -7.25
CA GLN A 352 0.25 10.67 -7.87
C GLN A 352 -0.61 9.59 -7.19
N MET A 353 -0.04 8.71 -6.38
CA MET A 353 -0.78 7.71 -5.59
C MET A 353 -1.82 8.34 -4.67
N ARG A 354 -1.56 9.56 -4.16
CA ARG A 354 -2.54 10.33 -3.37
C ARG A 354 -3.86 10.56 -4.08
N TYR A 355 -3.86 10.64 -5.42
CA TYR A 355 -5.07 10.90 -6.18
C TYR A 355 -5.96 9.67 -6.24
N LEU A 356 -5.39 8.46 -6.34
CA LEU A 356 -6.16 7.23 -6.19
C LEU A 356 -6.80 7.15 -4.80
N ARG A 357 -6.02 7.35 -3.74
CA ARG A 357 -6.52 7.33 -2.37
C ARG A 357 -7.67 8.32 -2.17
N ARG A 358 -7.49 9.58 -2.58
CA ARG A 358 -8.52 10.61 -2.48
C ARG A 358 -9.78 10.28 -3.27
N LEU A 359 -9.66 9.72 -4.47
CA LEU A 359 -10.79 9.29 -5.27
C LEU A 359 -11.60 8.21 -4.54
N MET A 360 -10.91 7.22 -3.97
CA MET A 360 -11.56 6.13 -3.25
C MET A 360 -12.22 6.61 -1.96
N GLU A 361 -11.50 7.41 -1.14
CA GLU A 361 -12.04 7.94 0.14
C GLU A 361 -13.19 8.94 -0.05
N MET A 362 -13.33 9.55 -1.23
CA MET A 362 -14.48 10.41 -1.57
C MET A 362 -15.76 9.61 -1.80
N LEU A 363 -15.66 8.34 -2.17
CA LEU A 363 -16.76 7.42 -2.44
C LEU A 363 -16.93 6.42 -1.30
N PRO A 364 -18.08 5.80 -1.10
CA PRO A 364 -18.25 4.68 -0.17
C PRO A 364 -17.58 3.42 -0.74
N TYR A 365 -16.24 3.44 -0.87
CA TYR A 365 -15.45 2.41 -1.55
C TYR A 365 -15.51 1.04 -0.86
N HIS A 366 -15.82 0.98 0.42
CA HIS A 366 -16.03 -0.27 1.15
C HIS A 366 -17.29 -1.03 0.68
N GLU A 367 -18.12 -0.39 -0.16
CA GLU A 367 -19.25 -0.99 -0.86
C GLU A 367 -18.93 -1.32 -2.33
N LEU A 368 -17.70 -1.09 -2.76
CA LEU A 368 -17.28 -1.32 -4.15
C LEU A 368 -17.46 -2.77 -4.57
N VAL A 369 -18.15 -2.94 -5.68
CA VAL A 369 -18.31 -4.22 -6.39
C VAL A 369 -17.64 -4.12 -7.77
N PRO A 370 -16.61 -4.94 -8.03
CA PRO A 370 -16.09 -5.07 -9.39
C PRO A 370 -17.18 -5.57 -10.33
N ASP A 371 -17.42 -4.86 -11.44
CA ASP A 371 -18.47 -5.23 -12.38
C ASP A 371 -18.06 -4.90 -13.82
N GLN A 372 -17.46 -5.86 -14.52
CA GLN A 372 -17.02 -5.68 -15.90
C GLN A 372 -18.18 -5.60 -16.90
N SER A 373 -19.42 -5.96 -16.51
CA SER A 373 -20.61 -5.80 -17.35
C SER A 373 -21.04 -4.33 -17.53
N ILE A 374 -20.40 -3.41 -16.81
CA ILE A 374 -20.51 -1.95 -17.03
C ILE A 374 -19.95 -1.58 -18.41
N VAL A 375 -18.89 -2.24 -18.87
CA VAL A 375 -18.36 -2.05 -20.24
C VAL A 375 -19.25 -2.80 -21.20
N ALA A 376 -19.89 -2.07 -22.11
CA ALA A 376 -20.79 -2.63 -23.11
C ALA A 376 -19.99 -3.22 -24.29
N GLY A 377 -20.38 -4.41 -24.75
CA GLY A 377 -19.71 -5.12 -25.83
C GLY A 377 -18.47 -5.88 -25.34
N GLU A 378 -17.51 -6.06 -26.24
CA GLU A 378 -16.27 -6.75 -25.96
C GLU A 378 -15.28 -5.78 -25.25
N ASN A 379 -14.82 -6.16 -24.05
CA ASN A 379 -13.81 -5.39 -23.36
C ASN A 379 -12.42 -5.73 -23.93
N GLY A 380 -11.53 -4.73 -24.00
CA GLY A 380 -10.17 -4.91 -24.46
C GLY A 380 -9.36 -5.88 -23.58
N GLN A 381 -8.25 -6.35 -24.13
CA GLN A 381 -7.30 -7.21 -23.43
C GLN A 381 -6.00 -6.46 -23.13
N ARG A 382 -5.24 -6.91 -22.13
CA ARG A 382 -3.97 -6.31 -21.73
C ARG A 382 -4.16 -4.81 -21.52
N TYR A 383 -3.31 -3.98 -22.13
CA TYR A 383 -3.32 -2.52 -21.96
C TYR A 383 -4.62 -1.84 -22.43
N GLU A 384 -5.38 -2.45 -23.34
CA GLU A 384 -6.68 -1.94 -23.81
C GLU A 384 -7.85 -2.27 -22.86
N ARG A 385 -7.60 -3.06 -21.81
CA ARG A 385 -8.64 -3.42 -20.86
C ARG A 385 -9.10 -2.21 -20.07
N VAL A 386 -10.39 -1.95 -20.09
CA VAL A 386 -11.06 -1.04 -19.17
C VAL A 386 -11.47 -1.82 -17.94
N VAL A 387 -11.01 -1.39 -16.76
CA VAL A 387 -11.40 -2.00 -15.48
C VAL A 387 -12.49 -1.17 -14.84
N ALA A 388 -13.59 -1.82 -14.45
CA ALA A 388 -14.80 -1.17 -14.00
C ALA A 388 -15.29 -1.72 -12.64
N ALA A 389 -15.75 -0.80 -11.79
CA ALA A 389 -16.35 -1.10 -10.50
C ALA A 389 -17.48 -0.11 -10.20
N ARG A 390 -18.39 -0.48 -9.30
CA ARG A 390 -19.50 0.36 -8.88
C ARG A 390 -19.89 0.20 -7.41
N GLY A 391 -20.57 1.20 -6.90
CA GLY A 391 -21.50 1.11 -5.79
C GLY A 391 -22.94 1.10 -6.30
N ASP A 392 -23.86 1.56 -5.49
CA ASP A 392 -25.28 1.61 -5.83
C ASP A 392 -25.62 2.77 -6.78
N ASP A 393 -25.01 3.94 -6.59
CA ASP A 393 -25.33 5.18 -7.31
C ASP A 393 -24.09 5.84 -7.94
N TRP A 394 -22.97 5.13 -8.00
CA TRP A 394 -21.72 5.57 -8.64
C TRP A 394 -21.03 4.40 -9.34
N MET A 395 -20.22 4.70 -10.37
CA MET A 395 -19.29 3.76 -11.00
C MET A 395 -18.00 4.45 -11.43
N LEU A 396 -16.91 3.71 -11.40
CA LEU A 396 -15.58 4.09 -11.88
C LEU A 396 -15.15 3.17 -13.00
N LEU A 397 -14.60 3.74 -14.05
CA LEU A 397 -13.99 2.99 -15.17
C LEU A 397 -12.61 3.58 -15.44
N TYR A 398 -11.58 2.78 -15.34
CA TYR A 398 -10.22 3.19 -15.65
C TYR A 398 -9.79 2.66 -17.02
N THR A 399 -9.28 3.56 -17.86
CA THR A 399 -8.62 3.25 -19.15
C THR A 399 -7.16 3.65 -19.08
N TYR A 400 -6.27 2.78 -19.59
CA TYR A 400 -4.82 3.06 -19.65
C TYR A 400 -4.42 3.72 -20.98
N THR A 401 -5.19 3.49 -22.04
CA THR A 401 -4.86 3.89 -23.42
C THR A 401 -5.70 5.04 -23.95
N ASN A 402 -6.72 5.48 -23.21
CA ASN A 402 -7.70 6.45 -23.71
C ASN A 402 -8.42 6.01 -25.00
N SER A 403 -8.44 4.70 -25.31
CA SER A 403 -9.25 4.16 -26.40
C SER A 403 -10.75 4.30 -26.10
N PRO A 404 -11.61 4.52 -27.11
CA PRO A 404 -13.05 4.65 -26.89
C PRO A 404 -13.66 3.39 -26.26
N PHE A 405 -14.56 3.56 -25.30
CA PHE A 405 -15.33 2.46 -24.71
C PHE A 405 -16.77 2.88 -24.46
N THR A 406 -17.68 1.91 -24.53
CA THR A 406 -19.12 2.15 -24.30
C THR A 406 -19.51 1.66 -22.92
N VAL A 407 -20.30 2.44 -22.20
CA VAL A 407 -20.71 2.23 -20.82
C VAL A 407 -22.20 1.94 -20.73
N ASN A 408 -22.57 0.87 -20.02
CA ASN A 408 -23.94 0.58 -19.60
C ASN A 408 -24.30 1.45 -18.37
N LEU A 409 -24.95 2.57 -18.61
CA LEU A 409 -25.29 3.56 -17.59
C LEU A 409 -26.38 3.08 -16.62
N ASP A 410 -27.18 2.07 -16.99
CA ASP A 410 -28.24 1.50 -16.15
C ASP A 410 -27.70 0.57 -15.04
N LYS A 411 -26.38 0.39 -14.94
CA LYS A 411 -25.75 -0.42 -13.90
C LYS A 411 -25.74 0.21 -12.51
N ILE A 412 -26.09 1.48 -12.40
CA ILE A 412 -26.28 2.20 -11.14
C ILE A 412 -27.64 2.85 -11.07
N ASN A 413 -28.09 3.18 -9.86
CA ASN A 413 -29.36 3.84 -9.61
C ASN A 413 -29.42 5.25 -10.23
N GLY A 414 -30.66 5.80 -10.38
CA GLY A 414 -30.94 7.14 -10.87
C GLY A 414 -31.41 7.16 -12.32
N VAL A 415 -32.30 8.10 -12.65
CA VAL A 415 -32.85 8.30 -14.00
C VAL A 415 -31.87 9.05 -14.90
N LYS A 416 -31.15 10.00 -14.33
CA LYS A 416 -30.08 10.76 -14.98
C LYS A 416 -28.75 10.44 -14.34
N LYS A 417 -27.73 10.32 -15.17
CA LYS A 417 -26.35 10.12 -14.73
C LYS A 417 -25.55 11.39 -15.01
N ARG A 418 -24.71 11.78 -14.06
CA ARG A 418 -23.73 12.85 -14.21
C ARG A 418 -22.37 12.21 -14.40
N VAL A 419 -21.61 12.71 -15.38
CA VAL A 419 -20.34 12.09 -15.81
C VAL A 419 -19.22 13.10 -15.76
N TRP A 420 -18.06 12.64 -15.28
CA TRP A 420 -16.80 13.40 -15.26
C TRP A 420 -15.62 12.53 -15.69
N TRP A 421 -14.66 13.17 -16.32
CA TRP A 421 -13.31 12.64 -16.35
C TRP A 421 -12.56 13.05 -15.10
N TYR A 422 -11.87 12.09 -14.51
CA TYR A 422 -10.93 12.29 -13.42
C TYR A 422 -9.51 12.16 -13.93
N ASP A 423 -8.72 13.23 -13.78
CA ASP A 423 -7.32 13.24 -14.13
C ASP A 423 -6.49 12.58 -13.01
N VAL A 424 -5.96 11.42 -13.29
CA VAL A 424 -5.18 10.60 -12.34
C VAL A 424 -3.82 11.22 -11.99
N THR A 425 -3.39 12.23 -12.75
CA THR A 425 -2.11 12.95 -12.53
C THR A 425 -2.24 14.21 -11.70
N SER A 426 -3.43 14.77 -11.58
CA SER A 426 -3.70 16.01 -10.86
C SER A 426 -4.85 15.95 -9.86
N GLY A 427 -5.65 14.88 -9.90
CA GLY A 427 -6.84 14.72 -9.05
C GLY A 427 -7.99 15.67 -9.39
N LYS A 428 -8.01 16.24 -10.61
CA LYS A 428 -9.05 17.15 -11.06
C LYS A 428 -10.20 16.44 -11.75
N PHE A 429 -11.41 16.95 -11.54
CA PHE A 429 -12.60 16.51 -12.24
C PHE A 429 -12.92 17.47 -13.37
N GLU A 430 -13.17 16.93 -14.56
CA GLU A 430 -13.62 17.65 -15.74
C GLU A 430 -15.03 17.18 -16.11
N PRO A 431 -16.06 18.05 -16.09
CA PRO A 431 -17.43 17.64 -16.39
C PRO A 431 -17.58 17.25 -17.86
N VAL A 432 -18.24 16.11 -18.09
CA VAL A 432 -18.60 15.63 -19.42
C VAL A 432 -20.05 16.00 -19.76
N GLY A 433 -20.97 15.80 -18.82
CA GLY A 433 -22.37 16.12 -19.00
C GLY A 433 -23.33 15.22 -18.23
N GLU A 434 -24.63 15.37 -18.54
CA GLU A 434 -25.70 14.54 -17.99
C GLU A 434 -26.29 13.64 -19.08
N TYR A 435 -26.57 12.41 -18.72
CA TYR A 435 -27.07 11.36 -19.62
C TYR A 435 -28.34 10.73 -19.05
N ALA A 436 -29.33 10.54 -19.90
CA ALA A 436 -30.55 9.77 -19.63
C ALA A 436 -30.68 8.51 -20.49
N SER A 437 -29.72 8.27 -21.38
CA SER A 437 -29.63 7.05 -22.19
C SER A 437 -29.12 5.87 -21.35
N SER A 438 -29.48 4.65 -21.76
CA SER A 438 -28.99 3.43 -21.13
C SER A 438 -27.51 3.16 -21.43
N GLN A 439 -27.00 3.70 -22.54
CA GLN A 439 -25.61 3.54 -22.96
C GLN A 439 -25.06 4.85 -23.54
N ALA A 440 -23.75 5.04 -23.38
CA ALA A 440 -22.99 6.10 -24.03
C ALA A 440 -21.54 5.68 -24.26
N THR A 441 -20.93 6.20 -25.32
CA THR A 441 -19.51 5.96 -25.63
C THR A 441 -18.68 7.14 -25.18
N PHE A 442 -17.55 6.84 -24.53
CA PHE A 442 -16.65 7.84 -23.93
C PHE A 442 -15.23 7.67 -24.43
N ARG A 443 -14.59 8.79 -24.66
CA ARG A 443 -13.16 8.97 -24.88
C ARG A 443 -12.78 10.38 -24.43
N TYR A 444 -11.67 10.54 -23.75
CA TYR A 444 -11.18 11.87 -23.36
C TYR A 444 -10.58 12.59 -24.58
N ALA A 445 -11.29 13.61 -25.06
CA ALA A 445 -10.97 14.23 -26.34
C ALA A 445 -9.67 15.06 -26.33
N ALA A 446 -9.22 15.54 -25.16
CA ALA A 446 -8.03 16.39 -25.06
C ALA A 446 -6.71 15.62 -25.01
N ALA A 447 -6.74 14.26 -24.92
CA ALA A 447 -5.56 13.42 -24.99
C ALA A 447 -5.61 12.48 -26.20
N PRO A 448 -4.45 12.11 -26.80
CA PRO A 448 -4.40 11.10 -27.84
C PRO A 448 -4.74 9.71 -27.28
N GLU A 449 -5.00 8.76 -28.16
CA GLU A 449 -4.97 7.34 -27.82
C GLU A 449 -3.53 6.85 -27.71
N GLY A 450 -3.29 5.87 -26.85
CA GLY A 450 -1.98 5.25 -26.65
C GLY A 450 -1.64 5.02 -25.18
N LEU A 451 -0.64 4.21 -24.94
CA LEU A 451 -0.20 3.80 -23.59
C LEU A 451 0.13 5.00 -22.72
N GLY A 452 -0.31 4.97 -21.47
CA GLY A 452 -0.03 5.99 -20.47
C GLY A 452 -0.88 7.27 -20.56
N ASN A 453 -1.89 7.31 -21.49
CA ASN A 453 -2.88 8.38 -21.51
C ASN A 453 -4.08 8.02 -20.62
N ASP A 454 -3.77 7.62 -19.41
CA ASP A 454 -4.71 7.03 -18.48
C ASP A 454 -5.65 8.05 -17.81
N ARG A 455 -6.92 7.64 -17.62
CA ARG A 455 -7.99 8.42 -17.00
C ARG A 455 -8.99 7.52 -16.29
N VAL A 456 -9.72 8.10 -15.35
CA VAL A 456 -10.91 7.47 -14.78
C VAL A 456 -12.15 8.23 -15.28
N LEU A 457 -13.14 7.49 -15.75
CA LEU A 457 -14.50 7.98 -15.92
C LEU A 457 -15.25 7.74 -14.61
N LEU A 458 -15.71 8.79 -13.97
CA LEU A 458 -16.65 8.72 -12.85
C LEU A 458 -18.05 9.02 -13.38
N VAL A 459 -18.99 8.12 -13.07
CA VAL A 459 -20.41 8.29 -13.35
C VAL A 459 -21.16 8.17 -12.03
N THR A 460 -22.05 9.11 -11.75
CA THR A 460 -22.91 9.05 -10.56
C THR A 460 -24.39 9.25 -10.93
N ASP A 461 -25.30 8.88 -10.03
CA ASP A 461 -26.65 9.45 -10.07
C ASP A 461 -26.54 10.99 -10.04
N ALA A 462 -27.29 11.68 -10.89
CA ALA A 462 -27.28 13.15 -10.92
C ALA A 462 -27.78 13.79 -9.62
N ALA A 463 -28.48 13.05 -8.77
CA ALA A 463 -28.93 13.48 -7.45
C ALA A 463 -27.84 13.31 -6.37
N ALA A 464 -26.81 12.48 -6.61
CA ALA A 464 -25.71 12.27 -5.67
C ALA A 464 -24.74 13.47 -5.65
N SER A 465 -24.11 13.70 -4.50
CA SER A 465 -23.23 14.86 -4.23
C SER A 465 -21.85 14.41 -3.74
N TYR A 466 -21.12 13.64 -4.57
CA TYR A 466 -19.75 13.22 -4.26
C TYR A 466 -18.71 14.27 -4.61
N ILE A 467 -18.94 15.06 -5.65
CA ILE A 467 -18.06 16.16 -6.08
C ILE A 467 -18.66 17.47 -5.59
N LYS A 468 -17.90 18.15 -4.74
CA LYS A 468 -18.28 19.45 -4.15
C LYS A 468 -17.72 20.59 -4.97
#